data_601784f7f7532bba86a8d063a7965450
#
_entry.id   601784f7f7532bba86a8d063a7965450
#
_cell.length_a   1.000
_cell.length_b   1.000
_cell.length_c   1.000
_cell.angle_alpha   90.00
_cell.angle_beta   90.00
_cell.angle_gamma   90.00
#
_symmetry.space_group_name_H-M   'P 1'
#
loop_
_entity.id
_entity.type
_entity.pdbx_description
1 polymer ?
#
loop_
_entity_poly.entity_id
_entity_poly.type
_entity_poly.pdbx_seq_one_letter_code
_entity_poly.pdbx_strand_id
1 'polypeptide(L)'
;MHRSALLALPLLLLVSACNDYTAPSLYQATTPECKTWTEGSRFELPRGISVYATPPVTLKEGGTELALIFTLPIGTQASFTRLSFLLEEPHKQPFAEAKVLTIYQRGMNRKAEIVDVIEQLPIMFSAVGSSAETQWRLRLQLPRQLPQRFDLSMPDMLVAGKRYPVRTFTYRYFPERQAYGMCS
;
A
#
# COMPACT_ATOMS: atom_id res chain seq x y z
N MET A 1 -21.92 -26.26 -63.82
CA MET A 1 -21.20 -26.82 -62.67
C MET A 1 -20.41 -25.68 -62.02
N HIS A 2 -20.99 -24.97 -61.06
CA HIS A 2 -20.38 -23.86 -60.34
C HIS A 2 -19.88 -24.37 -59.01
N ARG A 3 -18.55 -24.35 -58.81
CA ARG A 3 -17.90 -24.63 -57.53
C ARG A 3 -17.69 -23.27 -56.80
N SER A 4 -18.53 -23.00 -55.82
CA SER A 4 -18.33 -21.89 -54.88
C SER A 4 -17.27 -22.28 -53.88
N ALA A 5 -16.10 -21.65 -53.95
CA ALA A 5 -15.07 -21.75 -52.94
C ALA A 5 -15.43 -20.81 -51.77
N LEU A 6 -15.83 -21.36 -50.65
CA LEU A 6 -15.99 -20.66 -49.36
C LEU A 6 -14.60 -20.40 -48.80
N LEU A 7 -14.16 -19.14 -48.89
CA LEU A 7 -13.00 -18.61 -48.17
C LEU A 7 -13.37 -18.47 -46.70
N ALA A 8 -12.97 -19.42 -45.88
CA ALA A 8 -12.99 -19.30 -44.44
C ALA A 8 -11.88 -18.35 -44.01
N LEU A 9 -12.27 -17.13 -43.63
CA LEU A 9 -11.39 -16.14 -43.01
C LEU A 9 -11.17 -16.52 -41.54
N PRO A 10 -9.94 -16.81 -41.09
CA PRO A 10 -9.69 -17.06 -39.68
C PRO A 10 -9.80 -15.72 -38.93
N LEU A 11 -10.83 -15.61 -38.12
CA LEU A 11 -11.01 -14.50 -37.18
C LEU A 11 -9.92 -14.65 -36.09
N LEU A 12 -8.76 -14.03 -36.32
CA LEU A 12 -7.72 -13.85 -35.32
C LEU A 12 -8.28 -12.92 -34.24
N LEU A 13 -8.89 -13.51 -33.21
CA LEU A 13 -9.18 -12.85 -31.96
C LEU A 13 -7.83 -12.45 -31.33
N LEU A 14 -7.44 -11.20 -31.59
CA LEU A 14 -6.40 -10.52 -30.83
C LEU A 14 -6.93 -10.35 -29.41
N VAL A 15 -6.72 -11.37 -28.59
CA VAL A 15 -6.84 -11.26 -27.13
C VAL A 15 -5.69 -10.34 -26.70
N SER A 16 -5.94 -9.05 -26.70
CA SER A 16 -5.12 -8.08 -25.98
C SER A 16 -5.29 -8.42 -24.50
N ALA A 17 -4.52 -9.40 -24.04
CA ALA A 17 -4.37 -9.60 -22.60
C ALA A 17 -3.77 -8.31 -22.06
N CYS A 18 -4.57 -7.52 -21.34
CA CYS A 18 -4.09 -6.46 -20.50
C CYS A 18 -3.15 -7.08 -19.48
N ASN A 19 -1.87 -7.14 -19.83
CA ASN A 19 -0.80 -7.64 -18.98
C ASN A 19 -0.39 -6.56 -17.98
N ASP A 20 -1.36 -6.06 -17.20
CA ASP A 20 -1.09 -5.25 -16.01
C ASP A 20 -0.76 -6.12 -14.79
N TYR A 21 -0.53 -7.41 -15.03
CA TYR A 21 -0.15 -8.33 -13.97
C TYR A 21 1.31 -8.07 -13.60
N THR A 22 1.51 -7.25 -12.58
CA THR A 22 2.77 -7.22 -11.85
C THR A 22 2.92 -8.57 -11.15
N ALA A 23 4.08 -9.21 -11.29
CA ALA A 23 4.36 -10.44 -10.55
C ALA A 23 4.03 -10.22 -9.06
N PRO A 24 3.35 -11.18 -8.40
CA PRO A 24 3.03 -11.04 -6.99
C PRO A 24 4.31 -10.82 -6.20
N SER A 25 4.27 -9.88 -5.26
CA SER A 25 5.40 -9.65 -4.37
C SER A 25 5.66 -10.91 -3.55
N LEU A 26 6.93 -11.25 -3.41
CA LEU A 26 7.37 -12.33 -2.53
C LEU A 26 7.68 -11.84 -1.11
N TYR A 27 7.50 -10.55 -0.83
CA TYR A 27 7.57 -10.03 0.52
C TYR A 27 6.27 -10.30 1.27
N GLN A 28 6.41 -10.78 2.48
CA GLN A 28 5.34 -10.88 3.45
C GLN A 28 5.62 -9.94 4.62
N ALA A 29 4.58 -9.55 5.33
CA ALA A 29 4.66 -8.58 6.42
C ALA A 29 4.11 -9.12 7.73
N THR A 30 4.61 -8.58 8.83
CA THR A 30 4.07 -8.74 10.18
C THR A 30 4.00 -7.39 10.88
N THR A 31 3.19 -7.31 11.94
CA THR A 31 3.16 -6.19 12.89
C THR A 31 3.33 -6.72 14.32
N PRO A 32 3.56 -5.87 15.31
CA PRO A 32 3.56 -6.31 16.71
C PRO A 32 2.28 -7.03 17.14
N GLU A 33 1.14 -6.62 16.57
CA GLU A 33 -0.18 -7.20 16.83
C GLU A 33 -0.43 -8.51 16.05
N CYS A 34 0.17 -8.63 14.86
CA CYS A 34 0.04 -9.79 13.98
C CYS A 34 1.41 -10.36 13.65
N LYS A 35 1.85 -11.37 14.37
CA LYS A 35 3.17 -12.02 14.19
C LYS A 35 3.19 -13.06 13.08
N THR A 36 2.04 -13.37 12.50
CA THR A 36 1.94 -14.27 11.34
C THR A 36 2.35 -13.54 10.07
N TRP A 37 3.14 -14.20 9.24
CA TRP A 37 3.53 -13.66 7.93
C TRP A 37 2.33 -13.66 6.98
N THR A 38 1.96 -12.48 6.51
CA THR A 38 0.82 -12.25 5.61
C THR A 38 1.27 -11.48 4.38
N GLU A 39 0.49 -11.50 3.30
CA GLU A 39 0.81 -10.73 2.08
C GLU A 39 0.97 -9.24 2.38
N GLY A 40 0.10 -8.70 3.20
CA GLY A 40 0.25 -7.39 3.81
C GLY A 40 -0.15 -7.49 5.28
N SER A 41 0.14 -6.48 6.06
CA SER A 41 -0.18 -6.53 7.49
C SER A 41 -0.87 -5.27 7.95
N ARG A 42 -1.57 -5.33 9.08
CA ARG A 42 -2.31 -4.21 9.63
C ARG A 42 -2.11 -4.09 11.13
N PHE A 43 -2.36 -2.90 11.62
CA PHE A 43 -2.55 -2.63 13.05
C PHE A 43 -3.74 -1.70 13.25
N GLU A 44 -4.23 -1.66 14.46
CA GLU A 44 -5.34 -0.81 14.87
C GLU A 44 -4.83 0.38 15.68
N LEU A 45 -5.40 1.56 15.38
CA LEU A 45 -5.30 2.76 16.18
C LEU A 45 -6.61 2.97 16.93
N PRO A 46 -6.61 3.78 17.98
CA PRO A 46 -7.84 4.11 18.69
C PRO A 46 -8.95 4.63 17.79
N ARG A 47 -10.20 4.48 18.23
CA ARG A 47 -11.43 4.83 17.53
C ARG A 47 -11.69 4.00 16.28
N GLY A 48 -11.15 2.79 16.21
CA GLY A 48 -11.39 1.88 15.09
C GLY A 48 -10.67 2.27 13.79
N ILE A 49 -9.69 3.16 13.85
CA ILE A 49 -8.85 3.48 12.70
C ILE A 49 -7.89 2.32 12.47
N SER A 50 -7.91 1.75 11.27
CA SER A 50 -6.96 0.72 10.89
C SER A 50 -5.96 1.22 9.86
N VAL A 51 -4.75 0.70 9.93
CA VAL A 51 -3.68 0.97 8.96
C VAL A 51 -3.17 -0.34 8.40
N TYR A 52 -3.32 -0.51 7.10
CA TYR A 52 -2.85 -1.68 6.36
C TYR A 52 -1.69 -1.30 5.45
N ALA A 53 -0.61 -2.04 5.49
CA ALA A 53 0.51 -1.90 4.57
C ALA A 53 0.51 -3.04 3.55
N THR A 54 0.53 -2.66 2.26
CA THR A 54 0.66 -3.65 1.18
C THR A 54 2.09 -4.20 1.11
N PRO A 55 2.31 -5.36 0.48
CA PRO A 55 3.66 -5.77 0.14
C PRO A 55 4.30 -4.80 -0.87
N PRO A 56 5.64 -4.67 -0.87
CA PRO A 56 6.36 -3.94 -1.91
C PRO A 56 6.13 -4.58 -3.27
N VAL A 57 5.90 -3.78 -4.28
CA VAL A 57 5.75 -4.23 -5.68
C VAL A 57 6.76 -3.52 -6.56
N THR A 58 7.38 -4.26 -7.48
CA THR A 58 8.26 -3.68 -8.49
C THR A 58 7.43 -3.24 -9.68
N LEU A 59 7.60 -2.00 -10.09
CA LEU A 59 6.90 -1.42 -11.24
C LEU A 59 7.57 -1.84 -12.55
N LYS A 60 6.79 -1.90 -13.64
CA LYS A 60 7.30 -2.20 -15.00
C LYS A 60 8.37 -1.20 -15.46
N GLU A 61 8.20 0.06 -15.07
CA GLU A 61 9.10 1.17 -15.41
C GLU A 61 10.37 1.21 -14.53
N GLY A 62 10.48 0.28 -13.64
CA GLY A 62 11.50 0.25 -12.59
C GLY A 62 11.09 1.05 -11.35
N GLY A 63 11.72 0.71 -10.23
CA GLY A 63 11.34 1.24 -8.93
C GLY A 63 10.51 0.25 -8.13
N THR A 64 10.41 0.50 -6.85
CA THR A 64 9.65 -0.32 -5.91
C THR A 64 8.70 0.60 -5.15
N GLU A 65 7.46 0.18 -5.01
CA GLU A 65 6.44 0.93 -4.28
C GLU A 65 5.69 0.03 -3.29
N LEU A 66 5.18 0.63 -2.25
CA LEU A 66 4.14 0.06 -1.40
C LEU A 66 3.07 1.11 -1.08
N ALA A 67 1.93 0.66 -0.58
CA ALA A 67 0.88 1.55 -0.14
C ALA A 67 0.51 1.31 1.33
N LEU A 68 0.29 2.41 2.04
CA LEU A 68 -0.39 2.42 3.33
C LEU A 68 -1.85 2.80 3.10
N ILE A 69 -2.76 1.98 3.61
CA ILE A 69 -4.20 2.19 3.49
C ILE A 69 -4.75 2.45 4.89
N PHE A 70 -5.25 3.66 5.09
CA PHE A 70 -5.89 4.09 6.31
C PHE A 70 -7.40 3.97 6.16
N THR A 71 -8.04 3.19 7.01
CA THR A 71 -9.49 3.11 7.07
C THR A 71 -9.97 3.85 8.32
N LEU A 72 -10.73 4.91 8.12
CA LEU A 72 -11.23 5.78 9.16
C LEU A 72 -12.74 5.64 9.28
N PRO A 73 -13.28 5.26 10.44
CA PRO A 73 -14.71 5.37 10.72
C PRO A 73 -15.19 6.80 10.65
N ILE A 74 -16.48 6.98 10.34
CA ILE A 74 -17.09 8.32 10.27
C ILE A 74 -16.86 9.12 11.56
N GLY A 75 -16.61 10.41 11.42
CA GLY A 75 -16.34 11.31 12.54
C GLY A 75 -14.95 11.16 13.17
N THR A 76 -14.07 10.37 12.58
CA THR A 76 -12.67 10.25 13.03
C THR A 76 -11.72 11.10 12.20
N GLN A 77 -10.63 11.52 12.83
CA GLN A 77 -9.54 12.26 12.20
C GLN A 77 -8.21 11.72 12.70
N ALA A 78 -7.25 11.64 11.78
CA ALA A 78 -5.87 11.33 12.09
C ALA A 78 -4.93 12.21 11.27
N SER A 79 -3.75 12.50 11.79
CA SER A 79 -2.72 13.22 11.05
C SER A 79 -1.33 12.70 11.40
N PHE A 80 -0.39 12.87 10.47
CA PHE A 80 1.01 12.63 10.76
C PHE A 80 1.66 13.85 11.39
N THR A 81 2.56 13.62 12.35
CA THR A 81 3.39 14.69 12.93
C THR A 81 4.55 15.09 12.02
N ARG A 82 4.96 14.18 11.14
CA ARG A 82 6.01 14.35 10.12
C ARG A 82 5.77 13.36 8.99
N LEU A 83 6.49 13.51 7.86
CA LEU A 83 6.42 12.61 6.69
C LEU A 83 7.70 11.78 6.51
N SER A 84 8.29 11.34 7.58
CA SER A 84 9.49 10.52 7.56
C SER A 84 9.10 9.05 7.76
N PHE A 85 9.20 8.26 6.69
CA PHE A 85 8.96 6.82 6.68
C PHE A 85 10.30 6.11 6.57
N LEU A 86 10.83 5.63 7.69
CA LEU A 86 12.17 5.08 7.76
C LEU A 86 12.17 3.59 7.37
N LEU A 87 13.19 3.21 6.60
CA LEU A 87 13.49 1.83 6.26
C LEU A 87 14.72 1.40 7.04
N GLU A 88 14.57 0.37 7.85
CA GLU A 88 15.58 -0.09 8.80
C GLU A 88 15.83 -1.57 8.61
N GLU A 89 17.08 -2.01 8.68
CA GLU A 89 17.36 -3.42 8.90
C GLU A 89 17.21 -3.72 10.39
N PRO A 90 16.73 -4.93 10.78
CA PRO A 90 16.57 -5.28 12.18
C PRO A 90 17.85 -5.01 12.99
N HIS A 91 17.70 -4.26 14.08
CA HIS A 91 18.80 -3.87 14.99
C HIS A 91 19.91 -2.99 14.38
N LYS A 92 19.63 -2.34 13.24
CA LYS A 92 20.56 -1.42 12.57
C LYS A 92 19.97 -0.01 12.47
N GLN A 93 20.84 0.92 12.06
CA GLN A 93 20.41 2.28 11.72
C GLN A 93 19.53 2.26 10.44
N PRO A 94 18.69 3.27 10.25
CA PRO A 94 17.96 3.44 9.01
C PRO A 94 18.90 3.44 7.81
N PHE A 95 18.59 2.67 6.78
CA PHE A 95 19.38 2.62 5.54
C PHE A 95 18.77 3.49 4.44
N ALA A 96 17.49 3.85 4.56
CA ALA A 96 16.80 4.71 3.62
C ALA A 96 15.56 5.35 4.25
N GLU A 97 15.03 6.34 3.55
CA GLU A 97 13.72 6.94 3.81
C GLU A 97 12.84 6.74 2.57
N ALA A 98 11.62 6.26 2.78
CA ALA A 98 10.67 6.10 1.70
C ALA A 98 10.07 7.45 1.32
N LYS A 99 10.03 7.76 0.02
CA LYS A 99 9.47 9.00 -0.49
C LYS A 99 7.96 8.88 -0.66
N VAL A 100 7.21 9.83 -0.12
CA VAL A 100 5.77 9.93 -0.39
C VAL A 100 5.55 10.37 -1.84
N LEU A 101 4.84 9.56 -2.61
CA LEU A 101 4.50 9.87 -4.00
C LEU A 101 3.13 10.54 -4.12
N THR A 102 2.12 9.93 -3.51
CA THR A 102 0.74 10.41 -3.60
C THR A 102 -0.05 10.06 -2.36
N ILE A 103 -1.01 10.92 -2.05
CA ILE A 103 -2.05 10.64 -1.05
C ILE A 103 -3.39 10.89 -1.74
N TYR A 104 -4.30 9.94 -1.64
CA TYR A 104 -5.64 10.12 -2.17
C TYR A 104 -6.70 9.41 -1.32
N GLN A 105 -7.90 9.95 -1.35
CA GLN A 105 -9.07 9.37 -0.72
C GLN A 105 -9.74 8.41 -1.70
N ARG A 106 -10.03 7.18 -1.25
CA ARG A 106 -10.78 6.18 -2.00
C ARG A 106 -12.25 6.20 -1.55
N GLY A 107 -13.17 6.10 -2.49
CA GLY A 107 -14.59 5.92 -2.16
C GLY A 107 -15.51 7.07 -2.57
N MET A 108 -14.99 8.18 -3.08
CA MET A 108 -15.79 9.16 -3.81
C MET A 108 -15.58 8.96 -5.32
N ASN A 109 -16.65 9.06 -6.11
CA ASN A 109 -16.63 9.04 -7.59
C ASN A 109 -15.86 10.23 -8.22
N ARG A 110 -15.01 10.87 -7.46
CA ARG A 110 -14.07 11.88 -7.93
C ARG A 110 -12.75 11.19 -8.24
N LYS A 111 -12.17 11.52 -9.38
CA LYS A 111 -10.76 11.26 -9.66
C LYS A 111 -10.00 11.64 -8.40
N ALA A 112 -9.22 10.69 -7.87
CA ALA A 112 -8.43 10.92 -6.69
C ALA A 112 -7.73 12.27 -6.83
N GLU A 113 -8.06 13.18 -5.93
CA GLU A 113 -7.36 14.46 -5.87
C GLU A 113 -5.95 14.10 -5.41
N ILE A 114 -5.05 14.06 -6.38
CA ILE A 114 -3.63 13.88 -6.11
C ILE A 114 -3.24 15.16 -5.40
N VAL A 115 -2.99 15.05 -4.11
CA VAL A 115 -2.34 16.13 -3.39
C VAL A 115 -0.89 16.12 -3.84
N ASP A 116 -0.62 16.89 -4.89
CA ASP A 116 0.74 17.09 -5.37
C ASP A 116 1.57 17.66 -4.22
N VAL A 117 2.65 16.95 -3.96
CA VAL A 117 3.76 17.34 -3.10
C VAL A 117 3.33 18.05 -1.81
N ILE A 118 3.30 17.29 -0.80
CA ILE A 118 2.99 17.68 0.56
C ILE A 118 4.14 18.55 1.10
N GLU A 119 4.09 19.82 0.81
CA GLU A 119 4.99 20.81 1.41
C GLU A 119 4.50 21.29 2.76
N GLN A 120 3.25 20.98 3.13
CA GLN A 120 2.65 21.46 4.37
C GLN A 120 2.19 20.32 5.29
N LEU A 121 2.72 20.30 6.49
CA LEU A 121 2.24 19.49 7.61
C LEU A 121 1.30 20.32 8.48
N PRO A 122 0.31 19.70 9.15
CA PRO A 122 0.04 18.27 9.22
C PRO A 122 -0.87 17.78 8.07
N ILE A 123 -0.62 16.58 7.56
CA ILE A 123 -1.56 15.92 6.66
C ILE A 123 -2.68 15.35 7.50
N MET A 124 -3.86 15.87 7.30
CA MET A 124 -5.06 15.37 7.96
C MET A 124 -5.81 14.38 7.10
N PHE A 125 -6.05 13.20 7.65
CA PHE A 125 -7.00 12.23 7.13
C PHE A 125 -8.31 12.42 7.88
N SER A 126 -9.39 12.63 7.18
CA SER A 126 -10.72 12.75 7.78
C SER A 126 -11.71 11.83 7.09
N ALA A 127 -12.63 11.27 7.84
CA ALA A 127 -13.77 10.57 7.28
C ALA A 127 -14.86 11.58 6.98
N VAL A 128 -15.08 11.86 5.69
CA VAL A 128 -16.06 12.82 5.21
C VAL A 128 -17.12 12.10 4.36
N GLY A 129 -18.38 12.39 4.61
CA GLY A 129 -19.49 11.90 3.80
C GLY A 129 -20.45 10.96 4.54
N SER A 130 -21.33 10.33 3.79
CA SER A 130 -22.37 9.41 4.29
C SER A 130 -21.92 7.95 4.43
N SER A 131 -20.68 7.64 4.04
CA SER A 131 -20.12 6.30 4.17
C SER A 131 -19.73 6.03 5.61
N ALA A 132 -20.00 4.82 6.10
CA ALA A 132 -19.59 4.39 7.44
C ALA A 132 -18.08 4.47 7.65
N GLU A 133 -17.32 4.33 6.57
CA GLU A 133 -15.85 4.37 6.58
C GLU A 133 -15.33 5.15 5.38
N THR A 134 -14.15 5.76 5.56
CA THR A 134 -13.39 6.42 4.49
C THR A 134 -12.00 5.82 4.42
N GLN A 135 -11.56 5.47 3.22
CA GLN A 135 -10.22 4.96 2.99
C GLN A 135 -9.33 6.03 2.37
N TRP A 136 -8.14 6.19 2.94
CA TRP A 136 -7.07 6.99 2.39
C TRP A 136 -5.92 6.08 1.98
N ARG A 137 -5.34 6.32 0.83
CA ARG A 137 -4.20 5.57 0.33
C ARG A 137 -2.99 6.49 0.16
N LEU A 138 -1.92 6.15 0.84
CA LEU A 138 -0.62 6.78 0.74
C LEU A 138 0.31 5.86 -0.04
N ARG A 139 0.87 6.33 -1.17
CA ARG A 139 1.86 5.58 -1.94
C ARG A 139 3.26 6.03 -1.55
N LEU A 140 4.10 5.05 -1.26
CA LEU A 140 5.50 5.25 -0.89
C LEU A 140 6.42 4.64 -1.94
N GLN A 141 7.37 5.42 -2.41
CA GLN A 141 8.48 4.93 -3.23
C GLN A 141 9.59 4.44 -2.31
N LEU A 142 10.02 3.21 -2.55
CA LEU A 142 11.10 2.56 -1.84
C LEU A 142 12.37 2.54 -2.69
N PRO A 143 13.55 2.28 -2.10
CA PRO A 143 14.75 1.99 -2.85
C PRO A 143 14.53 0.85 -3.85
N ARG A 144 15.25 0.91 -4.97
CA ARG A 144 15.14 -0.11 -6.03
C ARG A 144 15.54 -1.50 -5.55
N GLN A 145 16.48 -1.57 -4.63
CA GLN A 145 16.93 -2.82 -4.01
C GLN A 145 16.56 -2.78 -2.54
N LEU A 146 15.82 -3.79 -2.11
CA LEU A 146 15.41 -3.97 -0.73
C LEU A 146 16.18 -5.16 -0.12
N PRO A 147 16.58 -5.06 1.15
CA PRO A 147 17.11 -6.19 1.89
C PRO A 147 16.09 -7.34 1.98
N GLN A 148 16.56 -8.56 2.19
CA GLN A 148 15.66 -9.71 2.40
C GLN A 148 14.74 -9.53 3.61
N ARG A 149 15.14 -8.71 4.57
CA ARG A 149 14.33 -8.33 5.73
C ARG A 149 14.56 -6.87 6.04
N PHE A 150 13.47 -6.14 6.22
CA PHE A 150 13.51 -4.75 6.64
C PHE A 150 12.25 -4.38 7.43
N ASP A 151 12.38 -3.33 8.20
CA ASP A 151 11.30 -2.70 8.93
C ASP A 151 10.94 -1.37 8.24
N LEU A 152 9.63 -1.13 8.07
CA LEU A 152 9.09 0.16 7.68
C LEU A 152 8.50 0.82 8.94
N SER A 153 9.19 1.82 9.45
CA SER A 153 8.75 2.60 10.60
C SER A 153 7.96 3.82 10.16
N MET A 154 6.71 3.89 10.60
CA MET A 154 5.85 5.03 10.31
C MET A 154 6.11 6.18 11.29
N PRO A 155 5.89 7.44 10.89
CA PRO A 155 5.92 8.55 11.83
C PRO A 155 4.80 8.45 12.87
N ASP A 156 4.98 9.13 13.98
CA ASP A 156 3.92 9.27 14.99
C ASP A 156 2.67 9.88 14.38
N MET A 157 1.53 9.42 14.85
CA MET A 157 0.24 9.91 14.43
C MET A 157 -0.50 10.61 15.58
N LEU A 158 -1.24 11.65 15.24
CA LEU A 158 -2.21 12.28 16.11
C LEU A 158 -3.60 11.75 15.78
N VAL A 159 -4.30 11.19 16.76
CA VAL A 159 -5.70 10.79 16.64
C VAL A 159 -6.48 11.55 17.72
N ALA A 160 -7.42 12.38 17.29
CA ALA A 160 -8.17 13.27 18.19
C ALA A 160 -7.26 14.09 19.11
N GLY A 161 -6.17 14.64 18.58
CA GLY A 161 -5.20 15.46 19.31
C GLY A 161 -4.24 14.68 20.23
N LYS A 162 -4.42 13.39 20.40
CA LYS A 162 -3.51 12.54 21.19
C LYS A 162 -2.48 11.88 20.29
N ARG A 163 -1.21 11.96 20.70
CA ARG A 163 -0.09 11.34 19.98
C ARG A 163 -0.02 9.83 20.25
N TYR A 164 0.15 9.07 19.19
CA TYR A 164 0.41 7.65 19.21
C TYR A 164 1.79 7.39 18.61
N PRO A 165 2.61 6.56 19.27
CA PRO A 165 3.99 6.37 18.88
C PRO A 165 4.09 5.63 17.54
N VAL A 166 5.29 5.67 17.00
CA VAL A 166 5.70 4.95 15.78
C VAL A 166 5.23 3.50 15.80
N ARG A 167 4.66 3.06 14.69
CA ARG A 167 4.32 1.67 14.40
C ARG A 167 5.20 1.15 13.27
N THR A 168 5.55 -0.11 13.36
CA THR A 168 6.50 -0.75 12.46
C THR A 168 5.84 -1.94 11.76
N PHE A 169 6.03 -1.99 10.45
CA PHE A 169 5.74 -3.16 9.63
C PHE A 169 7.05 -3.87 9.34
N THR A 170 7.17 -5.12 9.73
CA THR A 170 8.34 -5.95 9.42
C THR A 170 8.08 -6.75 8.17
N TYR A 171 8.93 -6.60 7.17
CA TYR A 171 8.88 -7.32 5.90
C TYR A 171 9.98 -8.36 5.81
N ARG A 172 9.65 -9.48 5.17
CA ARG A 172 10.61 -10.54 4.83
C ARG A 172 10.34 -11.08 3.43
N TYR A 173 11.40 -11.26 2.67
CA TYR A 173 11.37 -11.88 1.36
C TYR A 173 11.33 -13.41 1.50
N PHE A 174 10.43 -14.04 0.74
CA PHE A 174 10.33 -15.50 0.60
C PHE A 174 10.59 -15.85 -0.86
N PRO A 175 11.60 -16.70 -1.17
CA PRO A 175 11.95 -17.04 -2.54
C PRO A 175 10.85 -17.82 -3.27
N GLU A 176 9.99 -18.48 -2.51
CA GLU A 176 8.83 -19.22 -3.03
C GLU A 176 7.55 -18.68 -2.41
N ARG A 177 6.47 -18.73 -3.21
CA ARG A 177 5.16 -18.33 -2.71
C ARG A 177 4.71 -19.31 -1.64
N GLN A 178 4.61 -18.82 -0.43
CA GLN A 178 4.10 -19.61 0.71
C GLN A 178 2.62 -19.32 0.92
N ALA A 179 1.92 -20.24 1.57
CA ALA A 179 0.58 -19.97 2.05
C ALA A 179 0.62 -18.85 3.08
N TYR A 180 -0.30 -17.93 2.96
CA TYR A 180 -0.42 -16.83 3.90
C TYR A 180 -1.10 -17.29 5.18
N GLY A 181 -0.57 -16.86 6.31
CA GLY A 181 -1.28 -16.94 7.58
C GLY A 181 -2.41 -15.91 7.63
N MET A 182 -3.33 -16.11 8.53
CA MET A 182 -4.35 -15.11 8.86
C MET A 182 -4.08 -14.58 10.28
N CYS A 183 -4.22 -13.27 10.45
CA CYS A 183 -4.30 -12.68 11.77
C CYS A 183 -5.77 -12.59 12.15
N SER A 184 -6.11 -13.25 13.22
CA SER A 184 -7.44 -13.19 13.85
C SER A 184 -7.51 -11.99 14.78
#